data_a8667b67df06941ea67310d9d49b5ac6
#
_entry.id   a8667b67df06941ea67310d9d49b5ac6
#
_cell.length_a   1.000
_cell.length_b   1.000
_cell.length_c   1.000
_cell.angle_alpha   90.00
_cell.angle_beta   90.00
_cell.angle_gamma   90.00
#
_symmetry.space_group_name_H-M   'P 1'
#
loop_
_entity.id
_entity.type
_entity.pdbx_description
1 polymer ?
#
loop_
_entity_poly.entity_id
_entity_poly.type
_entity_poly.pdbx_seq_one_letter_code
_entity_poly.pdbx_strand_id
1 'polypeptide(L)'
;MTTAKPFDLIIVGGGIVGAAAFLKLQRRHPEARIALLEKEDILSDHQTGHNSGVIHSGLYYPPGSLKAINCVKGRHELVAFAKEYGVEHDICGKVVAAATADEVPMLEKVFGLGLQNEIEGLERISGDAVREIEPHVRAVEGLWVPCTGIIDFRGATAKMVDVARGIQPESAVFTGVEARNFTQDANSVSVHTSKGDFTGNGLVVCAGLQADRLARKDGVKLPERVVGFRGDYYELEDHAKFKVRNLIYPVPDPQFPFLGVHFTRMTNGDIECGPNAVFTFKREGYGKTDFNLRDTADALGYGGTWRLFFKNMSFGINEYRRAFSKRLFLKTLQRLVPSLEMDDLRPGRSGVRALLLRPDGDTKDDFRIISQGRSVHVLNAPSPAATASLAIG
;
A
#
# COMPACT_ATOMS: atom_id res chain seq x y z
N MET A 1 -15.97 -9.76 38.49
CA MET A 1 -15.45 -9.79 37.12
C MET A 1 -14.02 -10.23 37.23
N THR A 2 -13.69 -11.44 36.82
CA THR A 2 -12.29 -11.90 36.75
C THR A 2 -11.55 -10.99 35.76
N THR A 3 -10.67 -10.14 36.25
CA THR A 3 -9.79 -9.34 35.40
C THR A 3 -8.93 -10.30 34.61
N ALA A 4 -9.18 -10.40 33.31
CA ALA A 4 -8.34 -11.19 32.43
C ALA A 4 -6.89 -10.71 32.59
N LYS A 5 -5.95 -11.66 32.64
CA LYS A 5 -4.51 -11.36 32.79
C LYS A 5 -4.13 -10.34 31.67
N PRO A 6 -3.48 -9.20 31.99
CA PRO A 6 -3.11 -8.20 31.00
C PRO A 6 -2.17 -8.79 29.94
N PHE A 7 -2.20 -8.24 28.74
CA PHE A 7 -1.26 -8.58 27.66
C PHE A 7 0.08 -7.87 27.90
N ASP A 8 1.16 -8.42 27.37
CA ASP A 8 2.45 -7.72 27.36
C ASP A 8 2.44 -6.62 26.30
N LEU A 9 1.86 -6.90 25.15
CA LEU A 9 1.72 -5.93 24.07
C LEU A 9 0.32 -6.01 23.42
N ILE A 10 -0.18 -4.87 22.99
CA ILE A 10 -1.40 -4.77 22.19
C ILE A 10 -1.04 -4.18 20.85
N ILE A 11 -1.52 -4.78 19.77
CA ILE A 11 -1.38 -4.27 18.40
C ILE A 11 -2.77 -3.93 17.87
N VAL A 12 -2.95 -2.71 17.35
CA VAL A 12 -4.20 -2.25 16.75
C VAL A 12 -4.05 -2.16 15.24
N GLY A 13 -4.84 -2.94 14.50
CA GLY A 13 -4.87 -3.03 13.06
C GLY A 13 -4.35 -4.35 12.52
N GLY A 14 -5.25 -5.14 11.90
CA GLY A 14 -5.00 -6.47 11.33
C GLY A 14 -4.59 -6.44 9.85
N GLY A 15 -4.08 -5.32 9.35
CA GLY A 15 -3.42 -5.25 8.04
C GLY A 15 -2.00 -5.82 8.08
N ILE A 16 -1.33 -5.90 6.92
CA ILE A 16 0.00 -6.53 6.81
C ILE A 16 1.06 -5.89 7.70
N VAL A 17 1.00 -4.57 7.95
CA VAL A 17 1.96 -3.89 8.84
C VAL A 17 1.76 -4.31 10.29
N GLY A 18 0.51 -4.43 10.75
CA GLY A 18 0.21 -4.94 12.10
C GLY A 18 0.56 -6.42 12.26
N ALA A 19 0.28 -7.25 11.26
CA ALA A 19 0.66 -8.66 11.26
C ALA A 19 2.19 -8.85 11.26
N ALA A 20 2.92 -8.02 10.50
CA ALA A 20 4.38 -8.03 10.48
C ALA A 20 4.95 -7.58 11.83
N ALA A 21 4.38 -6.54 12.45
CA ALA A 21 4.75 -6.13 13.81
C ALA A 21 4.48 -7.26 14.83
N PHE A 22 3.31 -7.94 14.72
CA PHE A 22 2.99 -9.07 15.57
C PHE A 22 4.04 -10.19 15.44
N LEU A 23 4.34 -10.62 14.20
CA LEU A 23 5.33 -11.66 13.96
C LEU A 23 6.72 -11.29 14.48
N LYS A 24 7.18 -10.06 14.18
CA LYS A 24 8.52 -9.61 14.58
C LYS A 24 8.65 -9.45 16.09
N LEU A 25 7.63 -8.90 16.75
CA LEU A 25 7.60 -8.77 18.21
C LEU A 25 7.51 -10.14 18.88
N GLN A 26 6.69 -11.05 18.35
CA GLN A 26 6.57 -12.40 18.90
C GLN A 26 7.87 -13.20 18.76
N ARG A 27 8.57 -13.08 17.61
CA ARG A 27 9.90 -13.70 17.43
C ARG A 27 10.96 -13.13 18.38
N ARG A 28 10.88 -11.82 18.66
CA ARG A 28 11.82 -11.13 19.54
C ARG A 28 11.54 -11.39 21.02
N HIS A 29 10.27 -11.60 21.38
CA HIS A 29 9.78 -11.85 22.72
C HIS A 29 8.88 -13.09 22.71
N PRO A 30 9.48 -14.31 22.65
CA PRO A 30 8.71 -15.55 22.47
C PRO A 30 7.69 -15.82 23.57
N GLU A 31 7.98 -15.38 24.79
CA GLU A 31 7.11 -15.59 25.97
C GLU A 31 6.02 -14.51 26.11
N ALA A 32 6.10 -13.42 25.33
CA ALA A 32 5.15 -12.32 25.45
C ALA A 32 3.76 -12.70 24.95
N ARG A 33 2.74 -12.40 25.73
CA ARG A 33 1.33 -12.51 25.31
C ARG A 33 0.92 -11.26 24.57
N ILE A 34 0.68 -11.37 23.27
CA ILE A 34 0.35 -10.25 22.40
C ILE A 34 -1.11 -10.35 21.96
N ALA A 35 -1.87 -9.24 22.04
CA ALA A 35 -3.19 -9.12 21.46
C ALA A 35 -3.12 -8.35 20.13
N LEU A 36 -3.67 -8.90 19.04
CA LEU A 36 -3.90 -8.18 17.79
C LEU A 36 -5.40 -7.86 17.67
N LEU A 37 -5.74 -6.58 17.61
CA LEU A 37 -7.12 -6.09 17.51
C LEU A 37 -7.41 -5.58 16.11
N GLU A 38 -8.45 -6.10 15.48
CA GLU A 38 -8.94 -5.68 14.16
C GLU A 38 -10.43 -5.30 14.25
N LYS A 39 -10.79 -4.16 13.66
CA LYS A 39 -12.17 -3.66 13.70
C LYS A 39 -13.14 -4.41 12.77
N GLU A 40 -12.62 -4.96 11.68
CA GLU A 40 -13.41 -5.77 10.76
C GLU A 40 -13.47 -7.23 11.20
N ASP A 41 -14.38 -8.00 10.63
CA ASP A 41 -14.55 -9.41 10.97
C ASP A 41 -13.44 -10.29 10.41
N ILE A 42 -12.67 -9.79 9.44
CA ILE A 42 -11.53 -10.46 8.81
C ILE A 42 -10.29 -9.57 8.81
N LEU A 43 -9.11 -10.20 8.80
CA LEU A 43 -7.84 -9.50 8.60
C LEU A 43 -7.71 -9.02 7.16
N SER A 44 -6.91 -7.96 6.94
CA SER A 44 -6.57 -7.48 5.59
C SER A 44 -7.74 -6.94 4.77
N ASP A 45 -8.82 -6.52 5.39
CA ASP A 45 -10.03 -6.09 4.68
C ASP A 45 -9.88 -4.73 3.97
N HIS A 46 -8.91 -3.93 4.37
CA HIS A 46 -8.66 -2.61 3.78
C HIS A 46 -7.46 -2.59 2.81
N GLN A 47 -6.51 -1.65 2.97
CA GLN A 47 -5.40 -1.42 2.04
C GLN A 47 -4.60 -2.68 1.70
N THR A 48 -4.46 -3.61 2.62
CA THR A 48 -3.76 -4.88 2.39
C THR A 48 -4.48 -5.78 1.40
N GLY A 49 -5.80 -5.83 1.45
CA GLY A 49 -6.62 -6.61 0.53
C GLY A 49 -7.02 -5.86 -0.75
N HIS A 50 -6.74 -4.55 -0.82
CA HIS A 50 -7.14 -3.66 -1.90
C HIS A 50 -5.93 -2.92 -2.50
N ASN A 51 -4.89 -3.68 -2.87
CA ASN A 51 -3.69 -3.19 -3.55
C ASN A 51 -3.37 -4.06 -4.77
N SER A 52 -2.38 -3.67 -5.56
CA SER A 52 -2.00 -4.36 -6.79
C SER A 52 -1.20 -5.66 -6.62
N GLY A 53 -0.97 -6.14 -5.40
CA GLY A 53 -0.24 -7.39 -5.16
C GLY A 53 1.25 -7.36 -5.53
N VAL A 54 1.85 -6.19 -5.78
CA VAL A 54 3.20 -6.07 -6.32
C VAL A 54 4.26 -6.10 -5.21
N ILE A 55 5.25 -6.98 -5.37
CA ILE A 55 6.51 -6.94 -4.64
C ILE A 55 7.40 -5.89 -5.32
N HIS A 56 7.52 -4.71 -4.72
CA HIS A 56 8.28 -3.60 -5.28
C HIS A 56 9.79 -3.78 -5.12
N SER A 57 10.57 -3.32 -6.13
CA SER A 57 12.03 -3.36 -6.08
C SER A 57 12.67 -2.23 -5.27
N GLY A 58 12.03 -1.05 -5.19
CA GLY A 58 12.64 0.16 -4.62
C GLY A 58 13.12 1.18 -5.67
N LEU A 59 12.86 0.91 -6.95
CA LEU A 59 13.39 1.62 -8.11
C LEU A 59 13.20 3.15 -8.09
N TYR A 60 12.03 3.63 -7.64
CA TYR A 60 11.63 5.03 -7.79
C TYR A 60 11.94 5.93 -6.60
N TYR A 61 12.40 5.35 -5.48
CA TYR A 61 12.50 6.08 -4.21
C TYR A 61 13.83 6.81 -4.10
N PRO A 62 13.84 8.01 -3.47
CA PRO A 62 15.10 8.72 -3.22
C PRO A 62 16.07 7.84 -2.44
N PRO A 63 17.33 7.71 -2.88
CA PRO A 63 18.34 6.94 -2.17
C PRO A 63 18.50 7.42 -0.73
N GLY A 64 18.63 6.47 0.21
CA GLY A 64 18.74 6.76 1.63
C GLY A 64 17.41 7.07 2.34
N SER A 65 16.29 7.19 1.63
CA SER A 65 14.97 7.31 2.26
C SER A 65 14.56 6.03 2.98
N LEU A 66 13.69 6.14 3.98
CA LEU A 66 13.14 4.97 4.66
C LEU A 66 12.39 4.05 3.70
N LYS A 67 11.73 4.61 2.69
CA LYS A 67 11.09 3.83 1.62
C LYS A 67 12.08 3.00 0.82
N ALA A 68 13.21 3.60 0.38
CA ALA A 68 14.21 2.89 -0.41
C ALA A 68 14.82 1.75 0.43
N ILE A 69 15.34 2.07 1.61
CA ILE A 69 16.02 1.11 2.50
C ILE A 69 15.08 -0.04 2.89
N ASN A 70 13.88 0.29 3.41
CA ASN A 70 12.96 -0.73 3.87
C ASN A 70 12.28 -1.49 2.72
N CYS A 71 12.17 -0.91 1.51
CA CYS A 71 11.67 -1.65 0.36
C CYS A 71 12.64 -2.76 -0.06
N VAL A 72 13.92 -2.45 -0.22
CA VAL A 72 14.94 -3.44 -0.61
C VAL A 72 15.04 -4.52 0.47
N LYS A 73 15.28 -4.13 1.73
CA LYS A 73 15.36 -5.07 2.85
C LYS A 73 14.08 -5.90 3.01
N GLY A 74 12.91 -5.23 3.02
CA GLY A 74 11.62 -5.90 3.23
C GLY A 74 11.25 -6.83 2.08
N ARG A 75 11.63 -6.52 0.84
CA ARG A 75 11.46 -7.41 -0.30
C ARG A 75 12.18 -8.75 -0.08
N HIS A 76 13.44 -8.72 0.33
CA HIS A 76 14.19 -9.94 0.62
C HIS A 76 13.55 -10.75 1.75
N GLU A 77 13.18 -10.09 2.85
CA GLU A 77 12.54 -10.75 3.97
C GLU A 77 11.16 -11.33 3.59
N LEU A 78 10.37 -10.58 2.81
CA LEU A 78 9.04 -11.01 2.38
C LEU A 78 9.09 -12.20 1.42
N VAL A 79 10.01 -12.19 0.45
CA VAL A 79 10.19 -13.30 -0.49
C VAL A 79 10.72 -14.54 0.22
N ALA A 80 11.67 -14.38 1.15
CA ALA A 80 12.15 -15.48 1.99
C ALA A 80 11.01 -16.08 2.83
N PHE A 81 10.20 -15.21 3.47
CA PHE A 81 9.02 -15.63 4.23
C PHE A 81 8.00 -16.37 3.34
N ALA A 82 7.72 -15.82 2.16
CA ALA A 82 6.75 -16.43 1.25
C ALA A 82 7.21 -17.84 0.79
N LYS A 83 8.48 -18.00 0.50
CA LYS A 83 9.08 -19.32 0.16
C LYS A 83 9.02 -20.30 1.33
N GLU A 84 9.42 -19.87 2.53
CA GLU A 84 9.46 -20.70 3.73
C GLU A 84 8.06 -21.20 4.14
N TYR A 85 7.05 -20.35 4.03
CA TYR A 85 5.71 -20.65 4.52
C TYR A 85 4.67 -20.94 3.43
N GLY A 86 5.10 -21.05 2.17
CA GLY A 86 4.22 -21.43 1.06
C GLY A 86 3.19 -20.37 0.69
N VAL A 87 3.51 -19.08 0.85
CA VAL A 87 2.64 -18.00 0.39
C VAL A 87 2.77 -17.87 -1.13
N GLU A 88 1.65 -17.77 -1.83
CA GLU A 88 1.61 -17.66 -3.29
C GLU A 88 2.29 -16.37 -3.75
N HIS A 89 3.34 -16.51 -4.57
CA HIS A 89 4.12 -15.41 -5.12
C HIS A 89 4.85 -15.84 -6.39
N ASP A 90 5.23 -14.84 -7.21
CA ASP A 90 6.07 -15.07 -8.39
C ASP A 90 6.95 -13.84 -8.64
N ILE A 91 8.26 -14.06 -8.80
CA ILE A 91 9.22 -13.00 -9.16
C ILE A 91 9.29 -12.94 -10.68
N CYS A 92 8.24 -12.38 -11.27
CA CYS A 92 8.02 -12.38 -12.72
C CYS A 92 8.75 -11.25 -13.44
N GLY A 93 9.32 -10.29 -12.73
CA GLY A 93 9.94 -9.12 -13.33
C GLY A 93 8.95 -8.02 -13.73
N LYS A 94 9.51 -6.86 -14.08
CA LYS A 94 8.76 -5.68 -14.51
C LYS A 94 9.48 -4.95 -15.63
N VAL A 95 8.72 -4.53 -16.63
CA VAL A 95 9.16 -3.58 -17.64
C VAL A 95 8.69 -2.18 -17.26
N VAL A 96 9.61 -1.18 -17.25
CA VAL A 96 9.26 0.23 -17.27
C VAL A 96 9.48 0.74 -18.68
N ALA A 97 8.40 1.09 -19.39
CA ALA A 97 8.43 1.38 -20.82
C ALA A 97 8.36 2.89 -21.09
N ALA A 98 9.32 3.43 -21.82
CA ALA A 98 9.22 4.72 -22.50
C ALA A 98 8.51 4.52 -23.83
N ALA A 99 7.25 4.94 -23.91
CA ALA A 99 6.42 4.79 -25.11
C ALA A 99 6.83 5.76 -26.24
N THR A 100 7.46 6.89 -25.88
CA THR A 100 7.94 7.92 -26.80
C THR A 100 9.35 8.39 -26.43
N ALA A 101 10.05 8.99 -27.40
CA ALA A 101 11.41 9.50 -27.18
C ALA A 101 11.48 10.60 -26.08
N ASP A 102 10.40 11.36 -25.90
CA ASP A 102 10.33 12.43 -24.89
C ASP A 102 10.37 11.87 -23.44
N GLU A 103 10.02 10.59 -23.24
CA GLU A 103 10.04 9.90 -21.96
C GLU A 103 11.43 9.35 -21.58
N VAL A 104 12.35 9.20 -22.56
CA VAL A 104 13.67 8.61 -22.36
C VAL A 104 14.52 9.36 -21.33
N PRO A 105 14.57 10.70 -21.29
CA PRO A 105 15.35 11.40 -20.25
C PRO A 105 14.88 11.09 -18.82
N MET A 106 13.57 10.88 -18.62
CA MET A 106 13.05 10.48 -17.30
C MET A 106 13.33 9.01 -17.02
N LEU A 107 13.27 8.14 -18.02
CA LEU A 107 13.67 6.73 -17.89
C LEU A 107 15.13 6.63 -17.42
N GLU A 108 16.03 7.43 -17.99
CA GLU A 108 17.44 7.48 -17.60
C GLU A 108 17.61 7.93 -16.15
N LYS A 109 16.85 8.95 -15.72
CA LYS A 109 16.84 9.38 -14.32
C LYS A 109 16.38 8.27 -13.38
N VAL A 110 15.32 7.53 -13.74
CA VAL A 110 14.83 6.38 -12.98
C VAL A 110 15.88 5.27 -12.92
N PHE A 111 16.58 5.01 -14.02
CA PHE A 111 17.69 4.06 -14.06
C PHE A 111 18.79 4.46 -13.08
N GLY A 112 19.20 5.73 -13.09
CA GLY A 112 20.19 6.27 -12.14
C GLY A 112 19.77 6.14 -10.66
N LEU A 113 18.48 6.34 -10.34
CA LEU A 113 17.95 6.07 -8.99
C LEU A 113 18.05 4.58 -8.64
N GLY A 114 17.72 3.70 -9.59
CA GLY A 114 17.78 2.25 -9.39
C GLY A 114 19.21 1.75 -9.12
N LEU A 115 20.20 2.29 -9.82
CA LEU A 115 21.61 1.97 -9.57
C LEU A 115 22.06 2.43 -8.18
N GLN A 116 21.63 3.64 -7.74
CA GLN A 116 21.94 4.16 -6.40
C GLN A 116 21.25 3.36 -5.28
N ASN A 117 20.09 2.77 -5.56
CA ASN A 117 19.36 1.89 -4.65
C ASN A 117 19.80 0.41 -4.76
N GLU A 118 20.84 0.13 -5.53
CA GLU A 118 21.42 -1.20 -5.72
C GLU A 118 20.39 -2.27 -6.14
N ILE A 119 19.50 -1.89 -7.10
CA ILE A 119 18.45 -2.79 -7.59
C ILE A 119 19.09 -3.92 -8.43
N GLU A 120 18.96 -5.13 -7.94
CA GLU A 120 19.61 -6.30 -8.55
C GLU A 120 19.07 -6.59 -9.96
N GLY A 121 20.00 -6.80 -10.90
CA GLY A 121 19.69 -7.16 -12.28
C GLY A 121 18.96 -6.07 -13.07
N LEU A 122 18.98 -4.81 -12.59
CA LEU A 122 18.40 -3.69 -13.31
C LEU A 122 19.15 -3.43 -14.61
N GLU A 123 18.44 -3.49 -15.73
CA GLU A 123 19.00 -3.28 -17.07
C GLU A 123 18.23 -2.22 -17.86
N ARG A 124 18.93 -1.42 -18.63
CA ARG A 124 18.39 -0.57 -19.66
C ARG A 124 18.35 -1.36 -20.96
N ILE A 125 17.18 -1.45 -21.60
CA ILE A 125 16.91 -2.32 -22.74
C ILE A 125 16.29 -1.54 -23.90
N SER A 126 16.56 -1.96 -25.13
CA SER A 126 15.97 -1.37 -26.32
C SER A 126 14.47 -1.64 -26.44
N GLY A 127 13.76 -0.87 -27.25
CA GLY A 127 12.34 -1.11 -27.53
C GLY A 127 12.08 -2.49 -28.13
N ASP A 128 13.03 -3.07 -28.90
CA ASP A 128 12.92 -4.43 -29.42
C ASP A 128 13.01 -5.46 -28.29
N ALA A 129 13.97 -5.32 -27.39
CA ALA A 129 14.10 -6.19 -26.21
C ALA A 129 12.87 -6.07 -25.27
N VAL A 130 12.28 -4.87 -25.15
CA VAL A 130 10.99 -4.73 -24.46
C VAL A 130 9.91 -5.60 -25.11
N ARG A 131 9.82 -5.61 -26.44
CA ARG A 131 8.82 -6.41 -27.18
C ARG A 131 9.06 -7.92 -27.12
N GLU A 132 10.29 -8.36 -26.94
CA GLU A 132 10.57 -9.78 -26.66
C GLU A 132 9.97 -10.23 -25.33
N ILE A 133 10.05 -9.37 -24.29
CA ILE A 133 9.48 -9.64 -22.96
C ILE A 133 7.96 -9.46 -22.98
N GLU A 134 7.49 -8.33 -23.52
CA GLU A 134 6.07 -7.89 -23.55
C GLU A 134 5.66 -7.54 -24.99
N PRO A 135 5.23 -8.51 -25.80
CA PRO A 135 5.06 -8.34 -27.26
C PRO A 135 4.06 -7.26 -27.67
N HIS A 136 3.11 -6.91 -26.81
CA HIS A 136 2.07 -5.94 -27.11
C HIS A 136 2.41 -4.52 -26.64
N VAL A 137 3.58 -4.33 -25.98
CA VAL A 137 3.97 -3.04 -25.44
C VAL A 137 4.58 -2.15 -26.51
N ARG A 138 4.12 -0.91 -26.53
CA ARG A 138 4.79 0.18 -27.27
C ARG A 138 5.92 0.72 -26.41
N ALA A 139 7.15 0.58 -26.89
CA ALA A 139 8.31 1.20 -26.27
C ALA A 139 9.35 1.56 -27.32
N VAL A 140 9.99 2.70 -27.14
CA VAL A 140 11.23 3.08 -27.84
C VAL A 140 12.45 2.61 -27.05
N GLU A 141 12.30 2.54 -25.72
CA GLU A 141 13.29 2.06 -24.78
C GLU A 141 12.62 1.64 -23.47
N GLY A 142 13.29 0.87 -22.62
CA GLY A 142 12.74 0.45 -21.34
C GLY A 142 13.79 0.11 -20.28
N LEU A 143 13.31 -0.15 -19.06
CA LEU A 143 14.09 -0.79 -18.01
C LEU A 143 13.49 -2.17 -17.72
N TRP A 144 14.37 -3.17 -17.65
CA TRP A 144 14.03 -4.47 -17.11
C TRP A 144 14.39 -4.53 -15.63
N VAL A 145 13.45 -4.92 -14.77
CA VAL A 145 13.60 -4.98 -13.30
C VAL A 145 13.25 -6.39 -12.84
N PRO A 146 14.16 -7.35 -12.91
CA PRO A 146 13.88 -8.77 -12.70
C PRO A 146 13.49 -9.11 -11.26
N CYS A 147 13.93 -8.35 -10.27
CA CYS A 147 13.66 -8.59 -8.85
C CYS A 147 12.26 -8.13 -8.38
N THR A 148 11.42 -7.60 -9.27
CA THR A 148 10.03 -7.25 -9.02
C THR A 148 9.14 -8.48 -9.19
N GLY A 149 8.06 -8.59 -8.42
CA GLY A 149 7.16 -9.73 -8.50
C GLY A 149 5.76 -9.43 -8.01
N ILE A 150 5.00 -10.48 -7.82
CA ILE A 150 3.62 -10.47 -7.32
C ILE A 150 3.49 -11.42 -6.14
N ILE A 151 2.55 -11.14 -5.23
CA ILE A 151 2.30 -11.94 -4.04
C ILE A 151 0.85 -11.80 -3.58
N ASP A 152 0.30 -12.83 -2.98
CA ASP A 152 -0.93 -12.75 -2.20
C ASP A 152 -0.63 -12.10 -0.82
N PHE A 153 -0.85 -10.78 -0.71
CA PHE A 153 -0.67 -10.07 0.55
C PHE A 153 -1.69 -10.47 1.63
N ARG A 154 -2.89 -10.94 1.27
CA ARG A 154 -3.86 -11.47 2.25
C ARG A 154 -3.35 -12.76 2.85
N GLY A 155 -2.91 -13.70 2.02
CA GLY A 155 -2.30 -14.95 2.46
C GLY A 155 -1.02 -14.73 3.26
N ALA A 156 -0.16 -13.79 2.85
CA ALA A 156 1.04 -13.41 3.61
C ALA A 156 0.68 -12.90 5.02
N THR A 157 -0.34 -12.04 5.12
CA THR A 157 -0.80 -11.48 6.40
C THR A 157 -1.34 -12.58 7.32
N ALA A 158 -2.21 -13.45 6.82
CA ALA A 158 -2.75 -14.57 7.58
C ALA A 158 -1.63 -15.49 8.08
N LYS A 159 -0.68 -15.80 7.20
CA LYS A 159 0.45 -16.68 7.53
C LYS A 159 1.38 -16.04 8.59
N MET A 160 1.64 -14.72 8.53
CA MET A 160 2.41 -14.01 9.58
C MET A 160 1.75 -14.16 10.94
N VAL A 161 0.43 -14.01 11.00
CA VAL A 161 -0.35 -14.16 12.24
C VAL A 161 -0.33 -15.61 12.74
N ASP A 162 -0.49 -16.59 11.86
CA ASP A 162 -0.44 -18.00 12.23
C ASP A 162 0.91 -18.40 12.81
N VAL A 163 2.01 -17.96 12.17
CA VAL A 163 3.37 -18.21 12.65
C VAL A 163 3.59 -17.56 14.03
N ALA A 164 3.14 -16.32 14.20
CA ALA A 164 3.27 -15.63 15.50
C ALA A 164 2.52 -16.38 16.62
N ARG A 165 1.29 -16.80 16.36
CA ARG A 165 0.48 -17.59 17.32
C ARG A 165 1.07 -18.98 17.59
N GLY A 166 1.76 -19.57 16.60
CA GLY A 166 2.49 -20.83 16.79
C GLY A 166 3.66 -20.71 17.76
N ILE A 167 4.28 -19.53 17.87
CA ILE A 167 5.36 -19.27 18.85
C ILE A 167 4.78 -19.15 20.26
N GLN A 168 3.69 -18.37 20.45
CA GLN A 168 3.04 -18.17 21.74
C GLN A 168 1.52 -18.40 21.61
N PRO A 169 1.02 -19.58 22.00
CA PRO A 169 -0.41 -19.92 21.92
C PRO A 169 -1.36 -19.05 22.73
N GLU A 170 -0.86 -18.38 23.79
CA GLU A 170 -1.66 -17.42 24.57
C GLU A 170 -1.80 -16.05 23.89
N SER A 171 -1.05 -15.78 22.83
CA SER A 171 -1.25 -14.61 21.98
C SER A 171 -2.53 -14.78 21.15
N ALA A 172 -3.32 -13.72 21.04
CA ALA A 172 -4.66 -13.81 20.48
C ALA A 172 -4.95 -12.72 19.44
N VAL A 173 -5.83 -13.08 18.49
CA VAL A 173 -6.37 -12.14 17.49
C VAL A 173 -7.86 -11.95 17.77
N PHE A 174 -8.27 -10.70 17.82
CA PHE A 174 -9.64 -10.30 18.07
C PHE A 174 -10.15 -9.49 16.88
N THR A 175 -11.06 -10.07 16.11
CA THR A 175 -11.73 -9.42 14.98
C THR A 175 -13.08 -8.85 15.40
N GLY A 176 -13.61 -7.89 14.63
CA GLY A 176 -14.81 -7.14 14.98
C GLY A 176 -14.63 -6.26 16.23
N VAL A 177 -13.39 -5.89 16.59
CA VAL A 177 -13.03 -5.13 17.80
C VAL A 177 -12.44 -3.78 17.38
N GLU A 178 -13.27 -2.73 17.40
CA GLU A 178 -12.86 -1.37 17.04
C GLU A 178 -12.20 -0.67 18.24
N ALA A 179 -10.94 -0.26 18.11
CA ALA A 179 -10.27 0.62 19.07
C ALA A 179 -10.84 2.04 18.97
N ARG A 180 -11.30 2.58 20.11
CA ARG A 180 -12.01 3.87 20.16
C ARG A 180 -11.25 4.96 20.88
N ASN A 181 -10.51 4.61 21.93
CA ASN A 181 -9.75 5.54 22.73
C ASN A 181 -8.62 4.82 23.47
N PHE A 182 -7.70 5.58 24.06
CA PHE A 182 -6.56 5.08 24.81
C PHE A 182 -6.40 5.82 26.12
N THR A 183 -5.96 5.13 27.15
CA THR A 183 -5.49 5.73 28.42
C THR A 183 -4.18 5.08 28.80
N GLN A 184 -3.24 5.86 29.31
CA GLN A 184 -1.92 5.38 29.71
C GLN A 184 -1.58 5.86 31.14
N ASP A 185 -0.91 5.02 31.90
CA ASP A 185 -0.25 5.37 33.16
C ASP A 185 1.25 4.98 33.14
N ALA A 186 1.91 5.05 34.28
CA ALA A 186 3.32 4.70 34.35
C ALA A 186 3.62 3.23 34.00
N ASN A 187 2.66 2.32 34.21
CA ASN A 187 2.87 0.88 34.12
C ASN A 187 2.11 0.20 33.02
N SER A 188 1.02 0.81 32.50
CA SER A 188 0.11 0.16 31.54
C SER A 188 -0.46 1.12 30.51
N VAL A 189 -0.98 0.54 29.46
CA VAL A 189 -1.84 1.20 28.47
C VAL A 189 -3.14 0.41 28.33
N SER A 190 -4.26 1.11 28.33
CA SER A 190 -5.58 0.52 28.09
C SER A 190 -6.13 1.01 26.76
N VAL A 191 -6.59 0.08 25.96
CA VAL A 191 -7.30 0.31 24.67
C VAL A 191 -8.79 0.12 24.92
N HIS A 192 -9.56 1.20 24.87
CA HIS A 192 -11.01 1.18 24.98
C HIS A 192 -11.61 0.82 23.63
N THR A 193 -12.37 -0.27 23.59
CA THR A 193 -12.88 -0.83 22.32
C THR A 193 -14.40 -0.92 22.27
N SER A 194 -14.93 -1.33 21.11
CA SER A 194 -16.36 -1.63 20.93
C SER A 194 -16.84 -2.83 21.75
N LYS A 195 -15.93 -3.71 22.21
CA LYS A 195 -16.25 -4.96 22.94
C LYS A 195 -15.59 -5.04 24.32
N GLY A 196 -15.31 -3.89 24.94
CA GLY A 196 -14.66 -3.80 26.25
C GLY A 196 -13.20 -3.36 26.15
N ASP A 197 -12.52 -3.35 27.28
CA ASP A 197 -11.18 -2.80 27.40
C ASP A 197 -10.12 -3.89 27.36
N PHE A 198 -9.00 -3.58 26.68
CA PHE A 198 -7.79 -4.41 26.65
C PHE A 198 -6.67 -3.65 27.34
N THR A 199 -6.00 -4.28 28.30
CA THR A 199 -4.88 -3.68 29.04
C THR A 199 -3.59 -4.42 28.73
N GLY A 200 -2.51 -3.67 28.51
CA GLY A 200 -1.18 -4.20 28.24
C GLY A 200 -0.06 -3.28 28.73
N ASN A 201 1.19 -3.75 28.66
CA ASN A 201 2.36 -2.98 29.04
C ASN A 201 2.84 -2.02 27.93
N GLY A 202 2.49 -2.30 26.67
CA GLY A 202 2.82 -1.47 25.51
C GLY A 202 1.79 -1.61 24.39
N LEU A 203 1.77 -0.63 23.48
CA LEU A 203 0.81 -0.52 22.40
C LEU A 203 1.52 -0.21 21.07
N VAL A 204 1.13 -0.91 20.00
CA VAL A 204 1.52 -0.60 18.63
C VAL A 204 0.26 -0.32 17.81
N VAL A 205 0.20 0.83 17.15
CA VAL A 205 -0.97 1.25 16.36
C VAL A 205 -0.62 1.28 14.87
N CYS A 206 -1.19 0.34 14.11
CA CYS A 206 -1.02 0.17 12.66
C CYS A 206 -2.36 0.39 11.94
N ALA A 207 -3.00 1.54 12.16
CA ALA A 207 -4.41 1.78 11.83
C ALA A 207 -4.66 2.31 10.41
N GLY A 208 -3.66 2.30 9.51
CA GLY A 208 -3.82 2.66 8.10
C GLY A 208 -4.59 3.96 7.88
N LEU A 209 -5.75 3.90 7.26
CA LEU A 209 -6.62 5.05 6.98
C LEU A 209 -7.12 5.79 8.23
N GLN A 210 -7.07 5.18 9.42
CA GLN A 210 -7.49 5.79 10.69
C GLN A 210 -6.28 6.23 11.56
N ALA A 211 -5.05 6.12 11.06
CA ALA A 211 -3.84 6.31 11.85
C ALA A 211 -3.75 7.68 12.54
N ASP A 212 -4.07 8.77 11.83
CA ASP A 212 -4.05 10.13 12.37
C ASP A 212 -5.12 10.35 13.46
N ARG A 213 -6.28 9.72 13.33
CA ARG A 213 -7.38 9.82 14.30
C ARG A 213 -7.05 9.10 15.60
N LEU A 214 -6.53 7.87 15.49
CA LEU A 214 -6.17 7.11 16.67
C LEU A 214 -4.95 7.70 17.38
N ALA A 215 -3.95 8.20 16.63
CA ALA A 215 -2.81 8.89 17.23
C ALA A 215 -3.24 10.12 18.05
N ARG A 216 -4.18 10.95 17.55
CA ARG A 216 -4.70 12.09 18.32
C ARG A 216 -5.46 11.67 19.57
N LYS A 217 -6.18 10.55 19.52
CA LYS A 217 -6.88 10.00 20.70
C LYS A 217 -5.91 9.50 21.78
N ASP A 218 -4.69 9.13 21.38
CA ASP A 218 -3.60 8.77 22.30
C ASP A 218 -2.75 9.99 22.72
N GLY A 219 -3.22 11.21 22.44
CA GLY A 219 -2.57 12.45 22.87
C GLY A 219 -1.46 12.97 21.95
N VAL A 220 -1.24 12.34 20.79
CA VAL A 220 -0.27 12.82 19.81
C VAL A 220 -0.71 14.15 19.21
N LYS A 221 0.15 15.18 19.32
CA LYS A 221 -0.05 16.46 18.65
C LYS A 221 0.34 16.33 17.16
N LEU A 222 -0.65 16.18 16.32
CA LEU A 222 -0.48 15.91 14.89
C LEU A 222 -1.19 16.98 14.05
N PRO A 223 -0.46 17.90 13.38
CA PRO A 223 -1.04 18.90 12.49
C PRO A 223 -1.49 18.31 11.16
N GLU A 224 -0.89 17.20 10.72
CA GLU A 224 -1.22 16.50 9.48
C GLU A 224 -2.55 15.75 9.59
N ARG A 225 -3.16 15.45 8.43
CA ARG A 225 -4.37 14.64 8.30
C ARG A 225 -4.20 13.54 7.27
N VAL A 226 -4.79 12.39 7.54
CA VAL A 226 -4.94 11.35 6.53
C VAL A 226 -6.14 11.69 5.65
N VAL A 227 -5.90 11.77 4.35
CA VAL A 227 -6.93 11.98 3.32
C VAL A 227 -6.93 10.78 2.38
N GLY A 228 -8.12 10.27 2.06
CA GLY A 228 -8.27 9.10 1.20
C GLY A 228 -8.25 9.48 -0.29
N PHE A 229 -7.48 8.74 -1.08
CA PHE A 229 -7.51 8.78 -2.54
C PHE A 229 -7.79 7.40 -3.09
N ARG A 230 -8.93 7.25 -3.77
CA ARG A 230 -9.32 5.97 -4.36
C ARG A 230 -8.67 5.81 -5.71
N GLY A 231 -8.18 4.59 -5.96
CA GLY A 231 -7.74 4.12 -7.26
C GLY A 231 -8.72 3.07 -7.79
N ASP A 232 -9.36 3.36 -8.90
CA ASP A 232 -10.23 2.41 -9.61
C ASP A 232 -9.39 1.63 -10.61
N TYR A 233 -9.66 0.32 -10.73
CA TYR A 233 -9.01 -0.56 -11.69
C TYR A 233 -10.03 -1.09 -12.70
N TYR A 234 -9.53 -1.47 -13.86
CA TYR A 234 -10.14 -2.41 -14.76
C TYR A 234 -9.35 -3.71 -14.75
N GLU A 235 -9.97 -4.79 -15.16
CA GLU A 235 -9.32 -6.07 -15.42
C GLU A 235 -9.42 -6.40 -16.91
N LEU A 236 -8.46 -7.16 -17.42
CA LEU A 236 -8.57 -7.71 -18.77
C LEU A 236 -9.53 -8.91 -18.77
N GLU A 237 -10.39 -8.95 -19.79
CA GLU A 237 -11.18 -10.15 -20.07
C GLU A 237 -10.26 -11.32 -20.45
N ASP A 238 -10.71 -12.56 -20.23
CA ASP A 238 -9.88 -13.76 -20.41
C ASP A 238 -9.26 -13.87 -21.79
N HIS A 239 -9.99 -13.46 -22.85
CA HIS A 239 -9.51 -13.46 -24.23
C HIS A 239 -8.40 -12.43 -24.48
N ALA A 240 -8.20 -11.46 -23.60
CA ALA A 240 -7.22 -10.38 -23.74
C ALA A 240 -6.02 -10.50 -22.80
N LYS A 241 -6.04 -11.42 -21.82
CA LYS A 241 -4.96 -11.58 -20.81
C LYS A 241 -3.60 -11.85 -21.44
N PHE A 242 -3.54 -12.50 -22.60
CA PHE A 242 -2.28 -12.77 -23.31
C PHE A 242 -1.51 -11.52 -23.72
N LYS A 243 -2.17 -10.34 -23.74
CA LYS A 243 -1.56 -9.05 -24.08
C LYS A 243 -0.59 -8.53 -22.99
N VAL A 244 -0.60 -9.13 -21.80
CA VAL A 244 0.26 -8.77 -20.67
C VAL A 244 0.82 -10.04 -20.03
N ARG A 245 2.13 -10.17 -19.99
CA ARG A 245 2.81 -11.36 -19.42
C ARG A 245 3.24 -11.16 -17.98
N ASN A 246 3.75 -9.98 -17.66
CA ASN A 246 4.34 -9.64 -16.37
C ASN A 246 3.76 -8.33 -15.81
N LEU A 247 4.62 -7.39 -15.44
CA LEU A 247 4.27 -6.07 -14.95
C LEU A 247 4.73 -5.01 -15.95
N ILE A 248 3.80 -4.18 -16.43
CA ILE A 248 4.09 -3.13 -17.42
C ILE A 248 3.78 -1.77 -16.81
N TYR A 249 4.81 -0.96 -16.61
CA TYR A 249 4.71 0.35 -15.97
C TYR A 249 5.15 1.46 -16.94
N PRO A 250 4.48 2.63 -16.94
CA PRO A 250 4.98 3.78 -17.66
C PRO A 250 6.18 4.39 -16.96
N VAL A 251 6.93 5.19 -17.66
CA VAL A 251 7.87 6.14 -17.07
C VAL A 251 7.07 7.12 -16.21
N PRO A 252 7.49 7.43 -14.95
CA PRO A 252 6.83 8.41 -14.12
C PRO A 252 6.80 9.80 -14.77
N ASP A 253 5.65 10.46 -14.74
CA ASP A 253 5.54 11.86 -15.15
C ASP A 253 5.85 12.74 -13.91
N PRO A 254 6.91 13.57 -13.95
CA PRO A 254 7.30 14.39 -12.79
C PRO A 254 6.28 15.46 -12.40
N GLN A 255 5.33 15.77 -13.28
CA GLN A 255 4.28 16.74 -13.00
C GLN A 255 3.17 16.16 -12.11
N PHE A 256 3.12 14.84 -11.92
CA PHE A 256 2.05 14.17 -11.20
C PHE A 256 2.56 13.45 -9.95
N PRO A 257 1.82 13.56 -8.82
CA PRO A 257 2.21 12.94 -7.55
C PRO A 257 1.99 11.42 -7.51
N PHE A 258 1.37 10.84 -8.53
CA PHE A 258 1.06 9.42 -8.61
C PHE A 258 1.63 8.81 -9.88
N LEU A 259 2.03 7.55 -9.79
CA LEU A 259 2.42 6.76 -10.94
C LEU A 259 1.21 6.62 -11.89
N GLY A 260 1.45 6.72 -13.19
CA GLY A 260 0.44 6.53 -14.22
C GLY A 260 -0.17 5.13 -14.21
N VAL A 261 -1.28 4.95 -14.94
CA VAL A 261 -1.92 3.63 -15.08
C VAL A 261 -0.93 2.62 -15.64
N HIS A 262 -0.96 1.43 -15.09
CA HIS A 262 -0.04 0.34 -15.40
C HIS A 262 -0.79 -0.99 -15.42
N PHE A 263 -0.11 -2.05 -15.83
CA PHE A 263 -0.67 -3.39 -15.87
C PHE A 263 0.03 -4.26 -14.83
N THR A 264 -0.76 -5.04 -14.12
CA THR A 264 -0.28 -5.95 -13.09
C THR A 264 -0.91 -7.32 -13.28
N ARG A 265 -0.08 -8.32 -13.53
CA ARG A 265 -0.50 -9.72 -13.41
C ARG A 265 -0.67 -10.05 -11.93
N MET A 266 -1.80 -10.64 -11.58
CA MET A 266 -2.09 -11.08 -10.23
C MET A 266 -1.72 -12.55 -10.02
N THR A 267 -1.61 -12.99 -8.77
CA THR A 267 -1.28 -14.40 -8.45
C THR A 267 -2.33 -15.37 -8.98
N ASN A 268 -3.60 -14.99 -9.03
CA ASN A 268 -4.70 -15.79 -9.61
C ASN A 268 -4.74 -15.77 -11.16
N GLY A 269 -3.79 -15.12 -11.82
CA GLY A 269 -3.71 -15.02 -13.29
C GLY A 269 -4.56 -13.91 -13.91
N ASP A 270 -5.30 -13.13 -13.14
CA ASP A 270 -5.98 -11.92 -13.63
C ASP A 270 -4.96 -10.82 -13.95
N ILE A 271 -5.34 -9.92 -14.87
CA ILE A 271 -4.53 -8.75 -15.22
C ILE A 271 -5.30 -7.50 -14.81
N GLU A 272 -4.81 -6.82 -13.80
CA GLU A 272 -5.34 -5.52 -13.40
C GLU A 272 -4.72 -4.39 -14.22
N CYS A 273 -5.54 -3.42 -14.59
CA CYS A 273 -5.19 -2.22 -15.35
C CYS A 273 -5.55 -0.98 -14.51
N GLY A 274 -4.59 -0.19 -14.13
CA GLY A 274 -4.84 0.99 -13.30
C GLY A 274 -3.67 1.30 -12.39
N PRO A 275 -3.96 1.98 -11.25
CA PRO A 275 -5.19 2.69 -10.93
C PRO A 275 -5.18 4.15 -11.40
N ASN A 276 -6.35 4.79 -11.38
CA ASN A 276 -6.47 6.25 -11.32
C ASN A 276 -6.23 6.77 -9.89
N ALA A 277 -6.45 8.08 -9.65
CA ALA A 277 -6.32 8.66 -8.32
C ALA A 277 -7.37 9.75 -8.10
N VAL A 278 -8.49 9.39 -7.49
CA VAL A 278 -9.59 10.33 -7.17
C VAL A 278 -9.77 10.50 -5.67
N PHE A 279 -10.03 11.72 -5.23
CA PHE A 279 -10.38 11.99 -3.85
C PHE A 279 -11.64 11.20 -3.46
N THR A 280 -11.67 10.59 -2.28
CA THR A 280 -12.84 9.86 -1.78
C THR A 280 -13.50 10.57 -0.61
N PHE A 281 -14.84 10.60 -0.61
CA PHE A 281 -15.67 11.20 0.44
C PHE A 281 -15.91 10.27 1.64
N LYS A 282 -15.33 9.07 1.61
CA LYS A 282 -15.31 8.10 2.70
C LYS A 282 -13.92 7.47 2.77
N ARG A 283 -13.26 7.50 3.94
CA ARG A 283 -11.88 6.97 4.09
C ARG A 283 -11.75 5.50 3.68
N GLU A 284 -12.77 4.71 3.94
CA GLU A 284 -12.87 3.29 3.60
C GLU A 284 -14.01 3.10 2.59
N GLY A 285 -14.04 3.97 1.57
CA GLY A 285 -15.03 3.98 0.50
C GLY A 285 -14.47 3.40 -0.79
N TYR A 286 -14.90 2.19 -1.15
CA TYR A 286 -14.45 1.49 -2.35
C TYR A 286 -15.38 1.71 -3.54
N GLY A 287 -16.63 2.11 -3.31
CA GLY A 287 -17.58 2.50 -4.35
C GLY A 287 -17.33 3.93 -4.87
N LYS A 288 -17.70 4.18 -6.13
CA LYS A 288 -17.52 5.50 -6.76
C LYS A 288 -18.36 6.62 -6.13
N THR A 289 -19.44 6.25 -5.46
CA THR A 289 -20.41 7.16 -4.82
C THR A 289 -20.43 7.04 -3.30
N ASP A 290 -19.50 6.28 -2.72
CA ASP A 290 -19.42 6.12 -1.27
C ASP A 290 -19.20 7.46 -0.58
N PHE A 291 -19.99 7.73 0.44
CA PHE A 291 -20.01 8.99 1.17
C PHE A 291 -20.09 8.74 2.68
N ASN A 292 -19.35 9.52 3.44
CA ASN A 292 -19.45 9.59 4.90
C ASN A 292 -19.29 11.05 5.34
N LEU A 293 -20.29 11.59 6.04
CA LEU A 293 -20.31 13.00 6.42
C LEU A 293 -19.11 13.39 7.30
N ARG A 294 -18.75 12.54 8.28
CA ARG A 294 -17.61 12.79 9.18
C ARG A 294 -16.29 12.80 8.43
N ASP A 295 -16.07 11.85 7.53
CA ASP A 295 -14.84 11.76 6.74
C ASP A 295 -14.71 12.92 5.77
N THR A 296 -15.83 13.29 5.13
CA THR A 296 -15.91 14.43 4.22
C THR A 296 -15.64 15.75 4.96
N ALA A 297 -16.32 15.98 6.09
CA ALA A 297 -16.14 17.19 6.91
C ALA A 297 -14.69 17.29 7.46
N ASP A 298 -14.10 16.17 7.90
CA ASP A 298 -12.71 16.13 8.37
C ASP A 298 -11.71 16.45 7.25
N ALA A 299 -11.91 15.92 6.04
CA ALA A 299 -11.04 16.18 4.90
C ALA A 299 -11.21 17.58 4.31
N LEU A 300 -12.44 18.03 4.06
CA LEU A 300 -12.73 19.35 3.46
C LEU A 300 -12.63 20.51 4.46
N GLY A 301 -12.77 20.27 5.75
CA GLY A 301 -12.51 21.23 6.82
C GLY A 301 -11.02 21.49 7.05
N TYR A 302 -10.12 20.76 6.37
CA TYR A 302 -8.69 20.89 6.52
C TYR A 302 -8.08 21.74 5.38
N GLY A 303 -7.43 22.84 5.74
CA GLY A 303 -6.87 23.79 4.76
C GLY A 303 -5.81 23.17 3.82
N GLY A 304 -5.09 22.15 4.28
CA GLY A 304 -4.14 21.39 3.45
C GLY A 304 -4.80 20.72 2.24
N THR A 305 -6.04 20.21 2.38
CA THR A 305 -6.80 19.59 1.29
C THR A 305 -7.10 20.57 0.17
N TRP A 306 -7.50 21.80 0.50
CA TRP A 306 -7.78 22.84 -0.51
C TRP A 306 -6.48 23.28 -1.21
N ARG A 307 -5.37 23.40 -0.48
CA ARG A 307 -4.08 23.72 -1.10
C ARG A 307 -3.62 22.63 -2.07
N LEU A 308 -3.79 21.36 -1.69
CA LEU A 308 -3.53 20.23 -2.58
C LEU A 308 -4.41 20.30 -3.85
N PHE A 309 -5.71 20.57 -3.70
CA PHE A 309 -6.65 20.67 -4.82
C PHE A 309 -6.29 21.82 -5.76
N PHE A 310 -6.05 23.02 -5.24
CA PHE A 310 -5.67 24.16 -6.07
C PHE A 310 -4.34 23.95 -6.81
N LYS A 311 -3.36 23.34 -6.15
CA LYS A 311 -2.06 23.01 -6.74
C LYS A 311 -2.17 22.01 -7.90
N ASN A 312 -3.15 21.09 -7.84
CA ASN A 312 -3.30 19.96 -8.78
C ASN A 312 -4.69 19.93 -9.45
N MET A 313 -5.35 21.07 -9.62
CA MET A 313 -6.76 21.11 -10.04
C MET A 313 -7.02 20.48 -11.41
N SER A 314 -6.20 20.79 -12.41
CA SER A 314 -6.34 20.23 -13.75
C SER A 314 -6.16 18.71 -13.76
N PHE A 315 -5.19 18.22 -13.01
CA PHE A 315 -4.96 16.77 -12.83
C PHE A 315 -6.16 16.12 -12.17
N GLY A 316 -6.64 16.65 -11.04
CA GLY A 316 -7.80 16.11 -10.32
C GLY A 316 -9.06 16.00 -11.17
N ILE A 317 -9.37 17.04 -11.96
CA ILE A 317 -10.51 17.02 -12.89
C ILE A 317 -10.35 15.91 -13.93
N ASN A 318 -9.16 15.74 -14.50
CA ASN A 318 -8.90 14.68 -15.48
C ASN A 318 -9.00 13.28 -14.86
N GLU A 319 -8.55 13.10 -13.61
CA GLU A 319 -8.72 11.82 -12.88
C GLU A 319 -10.19 11.49 -12.67
N TYR A 320 -11.01 12.46 -12.25
CA TYR A 320 -12.46 12.26 -12.12
C TYR A 320 -13.11 11.91 -13.47
N ARG A 321 -12.75 12.60 -14.56
CA ARG A 321 -13.27 12.27 -15.91
C ARG A 321 -12.91 10.84 -16.31
N ARG A 322 -11.69 10.39 -16.03
CA ARG A 322 -11.25 9.00 -16.28
C ARG A 322 -11.98 7.99 -15.41
N ALA A 323 -12.25 8.30 -14.13
CA ALA A 323 -12.98 7.43 -13.22
C ALA A 323 -14.39 7.07 -13.71
N PHE A 324 -15.04 8.01 -14.45
CA PHE A 324 -16.40 7.84 -14.96
C PHE A 324 -16.46 7.52 -16.47
N SER A 325 -15.31 7.42 -17.16
CA SER A 325 -15.25 7.14 -18.61
C SER A 325 -14.29 6.02 -18.93
N LYS A 326 -14.82 4.81 -19.15
CA LYS A 326 -14.05 3.65 -19.64
C LYS A 326 -13.25 3.98 -20.90
N ARG A 327 -13.83 4.78 -21.81
CA ARG A 327 -13.16 5.19 -23.06
C ARG A 327 -11.92 6.07 -22.80
N LEU A 328 -11.99 7.01 -21.85
CA LEU A 328 -10.85 7.85 -21.49
C LEU A 328 -9.78 7.02 -20.75
N PHE A 329 -10.20 6.09 -19.92
CA PHE A 329 -9.30 5.17 -19.24
C PHE A 329 -8.55 4.29 -20.23
N LEU A 330 -9.28 3.68 -21.20
CA LEU A 330 -8.70 2.87 -22.28
C LEU A 330 -7.64 3.65 -23.07
N LYS A 331 -7.92 4.91 -23.45
CA LYS A 331 -6.93 5.75 -24.15
C LYS A 331 -5.62 5.90 -23.40
N THR A 332 -5.67 5.92 -22.08
CA THR A 332 -4.46 5.98 -21.24
C THR A 332 -3.71 4.65 -21.28
N LEU A 333 -4.41 3.52 -21.19
CA LEU A 333 -3.82 2.18 -21.31
C LEU A 333 -3.19 1.94 -22.69
N GLN A 334 -3.84 2.43 -23.75
CA GLN A 334 -3.36 2.32 -25.15
C GLN A 334 -2.04 3.06 -25.39
N ARG A 335 -1.60 3.93 -24.51
CA ARG A 335 -0.24 4.50 -24.60
C ARG A 335 0.83 3.41 -24.45
N LEU A 336 0.59 2.43 -23.58
CA LEU A 336 1.50 1.31 -23.32
C LEU A 336 1.16 0.09 -24.19
N VAL A 337 -0.13 -0.27 -24.28
CA VAL A 337 -0.61 -1.43 -25.06
C VAL A 337 -1.63 -0.98 -26.09
N PRO A 338 -1.18 -0.55 -27.28
CA PRO A 338 -2.05 0.05 -28.32
C PRO A 338 -3.15 -0.86 -28.85
N SER A 339 -2.95 -2.16 -28.79
CA SER A 339 -3.89 -3.17 -29.30
C SER A 339 -5.10 -3.43 -28.39
N LEU A 340 -5.22 -2.72 -27.25
CA LEU A 340 -6.38 -2.86 -26.37
C LEU A 340 -7.63 -2.24 -26.98
N GLU A 341 -8.75 -2.89 -26.78
CA GLU A 341 -10.07 -2.48 -27.21
C GLU A 341 -11.03 -2.34 -26.03
N MET A 342 -12.23 -1.76 -26.29
CA MET A 342 -13.21 -1.56 -25.22
C MET A 342 -13.70 -2.87 -24.62
N ASP A 343 -13.81 -3.91 -25.44
CA ASP A 343 -14.30 -5.22 -25.02
C ASP A 343 -13.24 -6.06 -24.28
N ASP A 344 -11.98 -5.62 -24.31
CA ASP A 344 -10.91 -6.25 -23.53
C ASP A 344 -10.99 -5.94 -22.02
N LEU A 345 -11.75 -4.91 -21.64
CA LEU A 345 -11.79 -4.41 -20.28
C LEU A 345 -13.11 -4.76 -19.57
N ARG A 346 -13.03 -5.28 -18.36
CA ARG A 346 -14.14 -5.38 -17.41
C ARG A 346 -13.89 -4.51 -16.17
N PRO A 347 -14.92 -4.05 -15.44
CA PRO A 347 -14.73 -3.35 -14.17
C PRO A 347 -13.95 -4.24 -13.19
N GLY A 348 -12.88 -3.70 -12.64
CA GLY A 348 -12.09 -4.32 -11.58
C GLY A 348 -12.45 -3.77 -10.20
N ARG A 349 -11.68 -4.17 -9.21
CA ARG A 349 -11.79 -3.66 -7.84
C ARG A 349 -11.26 -2.23 -7.70
N SER A 350 -11.36 -1.67 -6.52
CA SER A 350 -10.77 -0.39 -6.15
C SER A 350 -9.98 -0.51 -4.84
N GLY A 351 -9.07 0.42 -4.63
CA GLY A 351 -8.32 0.54 -3.38
C GLY A 351 -8.29 1.99 -2.92
N VAL A 352 -8.16 2.23 -1.63
CA VAL A 352 -8.00 3.58 -1.09
C VAL A 352 -6.60 3.76 -0.52
N ARG A 353 -5.88 4.77 -1.04
CA ARG A 353 -4.58 5.18 -0.51
C ARG A 353 -4.77 6.17 0.62
N ALA A 354 -4.10 5.93 1.74
CA ALA A 354 -3.98 6.88 2.83
C ALA A 354 -2.84 7.87 2.52
N LEU A 355 -3.16 9.13 2.29
CA LEU A 355 -2.15 10.19 2.15
C LEU A 355 -2.08 11.00 3.44
N LEU A 356 -0.92 11.02 4.09
CA LEU A 356 -0.68 11.91 5.21
C LEU A 356 -0.34 13.31 4.68
N LEU A 357 -1.34 14.19 4.71
CA LEU A 357 -1.30 15.52 4.15
C LEU A 357 -0.88 16.56 5.20
N ARG A 358 0.09 17.41 4.86
CA ARG A 358 0.55 18.51 5.70
C ARG A 358 -0.34 19.75 5.54
N PRO A 359 -0.24 20.71 6.50
CA PRO A 359 -1.00 21.97 6.41
C PRO A 359 -0.70 22.79 5.14
N ASP A 360 0.50 22.69 4.57
CA ASP A 360 0.93 23.37 3.33
C ASP A 360 0.38 22.72 2.05
N GLY A 361 -0.33 21.60 2.17
CA GLY A 361 -0.87 20.84 1.04
C GLY A 361 0.10 19.84 0.42
N ASP A 362 1.31 19.72 0.96
CA ASP A 362 2.25 18.68 0.52
C ASP A 362 2.01 17.37 1.24
N THR A 363 2.26 16.27 0.55
CA THR A 363 2.16 14.92 1.12
C THR A 363 3.47 14.51 1.80
N LYS A 364 3.36 13.81 2.92
CA LYS A 364 4.52 13.14 3.50
C LYS A 364 4.75 11.83 2.74
N ASP A 365 5.73 11.81 1.86
CA ASP A 365 5.99 10.66 0.98
C ASP A 365 7.00 9.66 1.53
N ASP A 366 7.27 9.63 2.84
CA ASP A 366 8.12 8.61 3.47
C ASP A 366 7.41 7.98 4.67
N PHE A 367 7.93 6.87 5.17
CA PHE A 367 7.40 6.20 6.37
C PHE A 367 7.53 7.14 7.57
N ARG A 368 6.50 7.14 8.41
CA ARG A 368 6.49 7.91 9.64
C ARG A 368 5.98 7.06 10.80
N ILE A 369 6.90 6.79 11.72
CA ILE A 369 6.64 6.05 12.94
C ILE A 369 7.02 6.98 14.09
N ILE A 370 6.18 7.08 15.11
CA ILE A 370 6.42 7.92 16.28
C ILE A 370 6.10 7.15 17.56
N SER A 371 6.75 7.54 18.65
CA SER A 371 6.48 7.03 20.00
C SER A 371 5.74 8.08 20.82
N GLN A 372 4.78 7.63 21.62
CA GLN A 372 3.99 8.45 22.55
C GLN A 372 3.79 7.67 23.85
N GLY A 373 4.55 7.99 24.89
CA GLY A 373 4.50 7.23 26.14
C GLY A 373 4.81 5.75 25.91
N ARG A 374 3.83 4.89 26.19
CA ARG A 374 3.92 3.43 25.99
C ARG A 374 3.46 2.97 24.60
N SER A 375 3.13 3.89 23.73
CA SER A 375 2.59 3.59 22.40
C SER A 375 3.58 3.90 21.29
N VAL A 376 3.54 3.09 20.22
CA VAL A 376 4.20 3.35 18.95
C VAL A 376 3.12 3.44 17.87
N HIS A 377 3.10 4.53 17.10
CA HIS A 377 2.14 4.76 16.03
C HIS A 377 2.80 4.72 14.66
N VAL A 378 2.35 3.84 13.79
CA VAL A 378 2.67 3.88 12.37
C VAL A 378 1.69 4.84 11.70
N LEU A 379 2.11 6.12 11.58
CA LEU A 379 1.25 7.20 11.08
C LEU A 379 1.12 7.21 9.56
N ASN A 380 2.21 6.89 8.88
CA ASN A 380 2.27 6.91 7.43
C ASN A 380 3.09 5.73 6.93
N ALA A 381 2.43 4.85 6.20
CA ALA A 381 3.05 3.71 5.55
C ALA A 381 2.50 3.59 4.11
N PRO A 382 2.84 4.58 3.22
CA PRO A 382 2.43 4.52 1.82
C PRO A 382 3.16 3.41 1.08
N SER A 383 2.74 3.11 -0.17
CA SER A 383 3.51 2.19 -1.02
C SER A 383 5.00 2.58 -1.00
N PRO A 384 5.89 1.63 -0.73
CA PRO A 384 5.80 0.17 -0.83
C PRO A 384 5.56 -0.55 0.51
N ALA A 385 4.79 -0.02 1.43
CA ALA A 385 4.68 -0.53 2.80
C ALA A 385 4.33 -2.03 2.90
N ALA A 386 3.52 -2.57 1.98
CA ALA A 386 3.21 -3.99 2.00
C ALA A 386 4.46 -4.85 1.72
N THR A 387 5.25 -4.49 0.72
CA THR A 387 6.56 -5.12 0.46
C THR A 387 7.54 -4.94 1.63
N ALA A 388 7.55 -3.73 2.22
CA ALA A 388 8.44 -3.35 3.31
C ALA A 388 7.94 -3.80 4.70
N SER A 389 6.81 -4.48 4.79
CA SER A 389 6.09 -4.70 6.05
C SER A 389 6.92 -5.39 7.12
N LEU A 390 7.70 -6.42 6.78
CA LEU A 390 8.58 -7.12 7.72
C LEU A 390 9.72 -6.22 8.22
N ALA A 391 10.29 -5.37 7.37
CA ALA A 391 11.29 -4.40 7.77
C ALA A 391 10.70 -3.29 8.65
N ILE A 392 9.49 -2.80 8.35
CA ILE A 392 8.75 -1.85 9.20
C ILE A 392 8.46 -2.47 10.57
N GLY A 393 8.01 -3.73 10.59
CA GLY A 393 7.79 -4.47 11.83
C GLY A 393 9.04 -4.63 12.68
#